data_f84368f5bc2231a208567a99a1753dcc
#
_entry.id   f84368f5bc2231a208567a99a1753dcc
#
_cell.length_a   1.000
_cell.length_b   1.000
_cell.length_c   1.000
_cell.angle_alpha   90.00
_cell.angle_beta   90.00
_cell.angle_gamma   90.00
#
_symmetry.space_group_name_H-M   'P 1'
#
loop_
_entity.id
_entity.type
_entity.pdbx_description
1 polymer ?
#
loop_
_entity_poly.entity_id
_entity_poly.type
_entity_poly.pdbx_seq_one_letter_code
_entity_poly.pdbx_strand_id
1 'polypeptide(L)'
;MASGRRKIAVIGAGNVGATCAFVLAQMKVADVVLLDIYEGFAKGKALDMSQNANVLNYDGTITGTADYNDIAGSDVVVVTSGFPRQPGMTREDLIGKNADIVSQVGAGIKEHAPEAVVIVVTNPLDLMTYHMQKVTGFPPERVIGQAGVLDSARMAHFIALELDCAEEDVSPMVLGGHGDTMVPLPRYTTVGGIPITQLMSDERIQAISARTAGGGGEIVKLLERGSAFYAPGSAAAVMAESVLNDRRRLIPASCLLTGQYGLSDVYIGVPCIVGAGGVTRIFELDLSEEELTSLQGSGEFYKGQLRDVLGY
;
A
#
# COMPACT_ATOMS: atom_id res chain seq x y z
N MET A 1 -8.26 -15.42 -29.00
CA MET A 1 -9.04 -14.18 -28.73
C MET A 1 -8.65 -13.77 -27.33
N ALA A 2 -8.01 -12.60 -27.18
CA ALA A 2 -7.74 -12.08 -25.85
C ALA A 2 -9.08 -11.94 -25.14
N SER A 3 -9.24 -12.56 -23.97
CA SER A 3 -10.42 -12.39 -23.15
C SER A 3 -10.49 -10.89 -22.84
N GLY A 4 -11.64 -10.26 -23.02
CA GLY A 4 -11.84 -8.85 -22.65
C GLY A 4 -11.88 -8.64 -21.14
N ARG A 5 -11.23 -9.50 -20.38
CA ARG A 5 -11.05 -9.40 -18.92
C ARG A 5 -9.96 -8.39 -18.62
N ARG A 6 -10.16 -7.64 -17.57
CA ARG A 6 -9.16 -6.75 -17.00
C ARG A 6 -7.96 -7.53 -16.48
N LYS A 7 -6.81 -6.89 -16.42
CA LYS A 7 -5.55 -7.53 -16.06
C LYS A 7 -4.84 -6.75 -14.96
N ILE A 8 -4.38 -7.46 -13.95
CA ILE A 8 -3.53 -6.92 -12.90
C ILE A 8 -2.21 -7.68 -12.88
N ALA A 9 -1.10 -6.95 -12.85
CA ALA A 9 0.20 -7.52 -12.57
C ALA A 9 0.58 -7.29 -11.11
N VAL A 10 1.13 -8.32 -10.46
CA VAL A 10 1.74 -8.23 -9.13
C VAL A 10 3.22 -8.57 -9.29
N ILE A 11 4.10 -7.60 -9.05
CA ILE A 11 5.55 -7.76 -9.19
C ILE A 11 6.16 -8.01 -7.81
N GLY A 12 6.76 -9.19 -7.66
CA GLY A 12 7.24 -9.77 -6.42
C GLY A 12 6.30 -10.89 -5.94
N ALA A 13 6.71 -12.16 -6.10
CA ALA A 13 5.94 -13.32 -5.67
C ALA A 13 6.23 -13.71 -4.20
N GLY A 14 6.78 -12.80 -3.39
CA GLY A 14 6.95 -12.98 -1.95
C GLY A 14 5.61 -13.17 -1.24
N ASN A 15 5.61 -13.20 0.09
CA ASN A 15 4.38 -13.46 0.85
C ASN A 15 3.31 -12.37 0.62
N VAL A 16 3.72 -11.10 0.59
CA VAL A 16 2.78 -9.98 0.36
C VAL A 16 2.17 -10.05 -1.04
N GLY A 17 3.01 -10.21 -2.08
CA GLY A 17 2.52 -10.28 -3.46
C GLY A 17 1.66 -11.50 -3.73
N ALA A 18 2.04 -12.66 -3.20
CA ALA A 18 1.23 -13.87 -3.30
C ALA A 18 -0.13 -13.71 -2.59
N THR A 19 -0.15 -13.09 -1.41
CA THR A 19 -1.42 -12.77 -0.72
C THR A 19 -2.27 -11.81 -1.55
N CYS A 20 -1.67 -10.75 -2.10
CA CYS A 20 -2.38 -9.81 -2.98
C CYS A 20 -2.99 -10.52 -4.19
N ALA A 21 -2.19 -11.33 -4.90
CA ALA A 21 -2.65 -12.10 -6.07
C ALA A 21 -3.80 -13.04 -5.72
N PHE A 22 -3.71 -13.74 -4.58
CA PHE A 22 -4.74 -14.66 -4.11
C PHE A 22 -6.05 -13.93 -3.75
N VAL A 23 -5.97 -12.81 -3.04
CA VAL A 23 -7.14 -11.99 -2.69
C VAL A 23 -7.81 -11.43 -3.95
N LEU A 24 -7.03 -10.93 -4.92
CA LEU A 24 -7.56 -10.47 -6.21
C LEU A 24 -8.28 -11.57 -6.98
N ALA A 25 -7.75 -12.79 -6.97
CA ALA A 25 -8.41 -13.94 -7.57
C ALA A 25 -9.76 -14.24 -6.90
N GLN A 26 -9.79 -14.24 -5.56
CA GLN A 26 -11.04 -14.43 -4.79
C GLN A 26 -12.06 -13.31 -5.04
N MET A 27 -11.64 -12.08 -5.27
CA MET A 27 -12.51 -10.96 -5.64
C MET A 27 -13.08 -11.11 -7.05
N LYS A 28 -12.54 -11.98 -7.90
CA LYS A 28 -12.99 -12.25 -9.29
C LYS A 28 -12.96 -11.03 -10.20
N VAL A 29 -12.03 -10.09 -9.95
CA VAL A 29 -12.04 -8.78 -10.60
C VAL A 29 -11.22 -8.72 -11.87
N ALA A 30 -10.19 -9.59 -12.00
CA ALA A 30 -9.24 -9.56 -13.13
C ALA A 30 -8.52 -10.90 -13.29
N ASP A 31 -7.86 -11.06 -14.43
CA ASP A 31 -6.78 -12.01 -14.59
C ASP A 31 -5.52 -11.46 -13.90
N VAL A 32 -4.75 -12.31 -13.23
CA VAL A 32 -3.60 -11.92 -12.42
C VAL A 32 -2.31 -12.46 -13.02
N VAL A 33 -1.32 -11.60 -13.25
CA VAL A 33 0.05 -11.98 -13.59
C VAL A 33 0.92 -11.79 -12.35
N LEU A 34 1.50 -12.87 -11.85
CA LEU A 34 2.44 -12.85 -10.74
C LEU A 34 3.87 -12.94 -11.29
N LEU A 35 4.60 -11.83 -11.28
CA LEU A 35 5.94 -11.72 -11.81
C LEU A 35 6.98 -11.76 -10.68
N ASP A 36 8.03 -12.56 -10.87
CA ASP A 36 9.19 -12.59 -9.96
C ASP A 36 10.44 -12.94 -10.76
N ILE A 37 11.61 -12.48 -10.30
CA ILE A 37 12.89 -12.84 -10.90
C ILE A 37 13.17 -14.36 -10.82
N TYR A 38 12.57 -15.05 -9.88
CA TYR A 38 12.61 -16.49 -9.73
C TYR A 38 11.37 -17.13 -10.38
N GLU A 39 11.45 -17.39 -11.70
CA GLU A 39 10.33 -17.86 -12.52
C GLU A 39 9.63 -19.09 -11.92
N GLY A 40 10.40 -20.10 -11.51
CA GLY A 40 9.85 -21.32 -10.91
C GLY A 40 9.05 -21.05 -9.63
N PHE A 41 9.48 -20.06 -8.84
CA PHE A 41 8.78 -19.64 -7.62
C PHE A 41 7.45 -18.97 -7.94
N ALA A 42 7.43 -18.04 -8.90
CA ALA A 42 6.20 -17.40 -9.36
C ALA A 42 5.22 -18.42 -9.95
N LYS A 43 5.70 -19.31 -10.84
CA LYS A 43 4.90 -20.37 -11.46
C LYS A 43 4.33 -21.34 -10.44
N GLY A 44 5.13 -21.76 -9.45
CA GLY A 44 4.68 -22.65 -8.39
C GLY A 44 3.53 -22.06 -7.57
N LYS A 45 3.66 -20.80 -7.13
CA LYS A 45 2.60 -20.09 -6.39
C LYS A 45 1.36 -19.85 -7.25
N ALA A 46 1.51 -19.45 -8.50
CA ALA A 46 0.40 -19.25 -9.41
C ALA A 46 -0.38 -20.56 -9.65
N LEU A 47 0.33 -21.69 -9.81
CA LEU A 47 -0.29 -23.00 -9.97
C LEU A 47 -1.07 -23.44 -8.72
N ASP A 48 -0.47 -23.27 -7.53
CA ASP A 48 -1.13 -23.59 -6.26
C ASP A 48 -2.40 -22.76 -6.05
N MET A 49 -2.32 -21.44 -6.29
CA MET A 49 -3.50 -20.57 -6.27
C MET A 49 -4.54 -21.01 -7.30
N SER A 50 -4.15 -21.35 -8.54
CA SER A 50 -5.10 -21.80 -9.57
C SER A 50 -5.82 -23.09 -9.19
N GLN A 51 -5.18 -23.98 -8.45
CA GLN A 51 -5.81 -25.21 -7.94
C GLN A 51 -6.90 -24.93 -6.89
N ASN A 52 -6.87 -23.77 -6.22
CA ASN A 52 -7.93 -23.32 -5.34
C ASN A 52 -9.20 -22.83 -6.07
N ALA A 53 -9.15 -22.64 -7.37
CA ALA A 53 -10.25 -22.04 -8.14
C ALA A 53 -11.57 -22.80 -7.98
N ASN A 54 -11.53 -24.13 -8.01
CA ASN A 54 -12.71 -24.94 -7.79
C ASN A 54 -13.21 -24.89 -6.33
N VAL A 55 -12.28 -24.88 -5.36
CA VAL A 55 -12.61 -24.86 -3.93
C VAL A 55 -13.26 -23.54 -3.53
N LEU A 56 -12.75 -22.43 -4.02
CA LEU A 56 -13.18 -21.07 -3.67
C LEU A 56 -14.08 -20.43 -4.73
N ASN A 57 -14.43 -21.20 -5.78
CA ASN A 57 -15.35 -20.79 -6.82
C ASN A 57 -14.95 -19.46 -7.49
N TYR A 58 -13.72 -19.35 -7.99
CA TYR A 58 -13.30 -18.27 -8.89
C TYR A 58 -12.81 -18.84 -10.23
N ASP A 59 -12.87 -18.04 -11.29
CA ASP A 59 -12.62 -18.46 -12.68
C ASP A 59 -11.61 -17.60 -13.41
N GLY A 60 -10.91 -16.69 -12.69
CA GLY A 60 -9.82 -15.89 -13.25
C GLY A 60 -8.56 -16.73 -13.47
N THR A 61 -7.73 -16.30 -14.42
CA THR A 61 -6.41 -16.91 -14.63
C THR A 61 -5.39 -16.29 -13.68
N ILE A 62 -4.49 -17.12 -13.16
CA ILE A 62 -3.31 -16.67 -12.42
C ILE A 62 -2.09 -17.23 -13.14
N THR A 63 -1.25 -16.36 -13.70
CA THR A 63 -0.06 -16.75 -14.44
C THR A 63 1.19 -16.33 -13.67
N GLY A 64 2.11 -17.28 -13.46
CA GLY A 64 3.42 -17.00 -12.88
C GLY A 64 4.47 -16.84 -13.99
N THR A 65 5.32 -15.83 -13.91
CA THR A 65 6.33 -15.52 -14.95
C THR A 65 7.54 -14.79 -14.38
N ALA A 66 8.64 -14.73 -15.16
CA ALA A 66 9.73 -13.79 -14.97
C ALA A 66 9.86 -12.82 -16.17
N ASP A 67 8.99 -12.95 -17.18
CA ASP A 67 9.01 -12.13 -18.39
C ASP A 67 8.09 -10.90 -18.25
N TYR A 68 8.67 -9.71 -18.39
CA TYR A 68 7.90 -8.46 -18.37
C TYR A 68 6.93 -8.32 -19.55
N ASN A 69 7.13 -9.03 -20.66
CA ASN A 69 6.14 -9.06 -21.74
C ASN A 69 4.77 -9.52 -21.27
N ASP A 70 4.71 -10.38 -20.26
CA ASP A 70 3.46 -10.91 -19.73
C ASP A 70 2.63 -9.87 -18.98
N ILE A 71 3.23 -8.76 -18.49
CA ILE A 71 2.49 -7.68 -17.86
C ILE A 71 1.90 -6.66 -18.86
N ALA A 72 2.20 -6.81 -20.15
CA ALA A 72 1.70 -5.89 -21.17
C ALA A 72 0.17 -5.83 -21.16
N GLY A 73 -0.37 -4.60 -21.21
CA GLY A 73 -1.82 -4.35 -21.13
C GLY A 73 -2.44 -4.53 -19.77
N SER A 74 -1.64 -4.56 -18.68
CA SER A 74 -2.18 -4.51 -17.33
C SER A 74 -2.79 -3.13 -17.03
N ASP A 75 -4.00 -3.14 -16.45
CA ASP A 75 -4.68 -1.92 -16.00
C ASP A 75 -4.04 -1.39 -14.69
N VAL A 76 -3.60 -2.30 -13.83
CA VAL A 76 -2.96 -2.00 -12.55
C VAL A 76 -1.71 -2.86 -12.38
N VAL A 77 -0.65 -2.27 -11.85
CA VAL A 77 0.55 -2.98 -11.42
C VAL A 77 0.79 -2.74 -9.93
N VAL A 78 0.80 -3.82 -9.15
CA VAL A 78 1.13 -3.79 -7.72
C VAL A 78 2.58 -4.20 -7.54
N VAL A 79 3.39 -3.35 -6.90
CA VAL A 79 4.82 -3.57 -6.69
C VAL A 79 5.08 -3.93 -5.24
N THR A 80 5.40 -5.21 -5.00
CA THR A 80 5.75 -5.74 -3.67
C THR A 80 7.19 -6.24 -3.60
N SER A 81 7.91 -6.20 -4.73
CA SER A 81 9.31 -6.59 -4.82
C SER A 81 10.18 -5.66 -3.99
N GLY A 82 11.04 -6.23 -3.19
CA GLY A 82 11.94 -5.49 -2.32
C GLY A 82 12.75 -6.41 -1.43
N PHE A 83 13.82 -5.87 -0.88
CA PHE A 83 14.68 -6.57 0.05
C PHE A 83 14.17 -6.36 1.47
N PRO A 84 13.93 -7.40 2.26
CA PRO A 84 13.54 -7.26 3.66
C PRO A 84 14.72 -6.79 4.50
N ARG A 85 14.46 -5.97 5.51
CA ARG A 85 15.49 -5.55 6.45
C ARG A 85 16.13 -6.75 7.13
N GLN A 86 17.45 -6.83 7.09
CA GLN A 86 18.23 -7.89 7.75
C GLN A 86 18.91 -7.37 9.02
N PRO A 87 19.22 -8.25 9.99
CA PRO A 87 20.01 -7.87 11.15
C PRO A 87 21.35 -7.22 10.73
N GLY A 88 21.70 -6.11 11.36
CA GLY A 88 22.92 -5.36 11.05
C GLY A 88 22.83 -4.39 9.86
N MET A 89 21.72 -4.37 9.13
CA MET A 89 21.51 -3.43 8.03
C MET A 89 21.06 -2.07 8.56
N THR A 90 21.71 -1.00 8.09
CA THR A 90 21.28 0.38 8.38
C THR A 90 19.97 0.68 7.61
N ARG A 91 19.35 1.82 7.93
CA ARG A 91 18.17 2.29 7.21
C ARG A 91 18.55 2.72 5.78
N GLU A 92 19.67 3.40 5.65
CA GLU A 92 20.23 3.89 4.39
C GLU A 92 20.58 2.72 3.45
N ASP A 93 21.17 1.63 3.96
CA ASP A 93 21.44 0.41 3.19
C ASP A 93 20.17 -0.19 2.62
N LEU A 94 19.09 -0.22 3.41
CA LEU A 94 17.80 -0.73 2.97
C LEU A 94 17.18 0.16 1.88
N ILE A 95 17.24 1.48 2.06
CA ILE A 95 16.73 2.45 1.09
C ILE A 95 17.47 2.27 -0.24
N GLY A 96 18.82 2.26 -0.23
CA GLY A 96 19.62 2.10 -1.44
C GLY A 96 19.31 0.81 -2.19
N LYS A 97 19.30 -0.33 -1.49
CA LYS A 97 18.97 -1.64 -2.13
C LYS A 97 17.58 -1.67 -2.72
N ASN A 98 16.60 -1.12 -2.02
CA ASN A 98 15.22 -1.11 -2.53
C ASN A 98 15.04 -0.09 -3.66
N ALA A 99 15.78 1.01 -3.67
CA ALA A 99 15.80 1.94 -4.79
C ALA A 99 16.33 1.28 -6.08
N ASP A 100 17.39 0.47 -5.99
CA ASP A 100 17.91 -0.30 -7.12
C ASP A 100 16.87 -1.28 -7.68
N ILE A 101 16.16 -2.00 -6.79
CA ILE A 101 15.09 -2.91 -7.20
C ILE A 101 13.93 -2.16 -7.84
N VAL A 102 13.49 -1.06 -7.21
CA VAL A 102 12.39 -0.24 -7.72
C VAL A 102 12.75 0.40 -9.06
N SER A 103 14.03 0.77 -9.27
CA SER A 103 14.51 1.28 -10.56
C SER A 103 14.36 0.23 -11.67
N GLN A 104 14.76 -1.01 -11.43
CA GLN A 104 14.65 -2.10 -12.41
C GLN A 104 13.17 -2.41 -12.70
N VAL A 105 12.36 -2.52 -11.66
CA VAL A 105 10.91 -2.76 -11.77
C VAL A 105 10.21 -1.63 -12.51
N GLY A 106 10.52 -0.38 -12.14
CA GLY A 106 9.95 0.81 -12.78
C GLY A 106 10.28 0.91 -14.26
N ALA A 107 11.51 0.58 -14.64
CA ALA A 107 11.91 0.51 -16.05
C ALA A 107 11.09 -0.54 -16.83
N GLY A 108 10.92 -1.75 -16.27
CA GLY A 108 10.10 -2.80 -16.86
C GLY A 108 8.61 -2.40 -16.97
N ILE A 109 8.05 -1.74 -15.94
CA ILE A 109 6.67 -1.23 -16.00
C ILE A 109 6.52 -0.17 -17.08
N LYS A 110 7.44 0.78 -17.13
CA LYS A 110 7.44 1.86 -18.14
C LYS A 110 7.44 1.32 -19.57
N GLU A 111 8.21 0.26 -19.84
CA GLU A 111 8.33 -0.35 -21.15
C GLU A 111 7.11 -1.19 -21.53
N HIS A 112 6.60 -2.01 -20.61
CA HIS A 112 5.61 -3.04 -20.93
C HIS A 112 4.17 -2.71 -20.52
N ALA A 113 3.97 -1.83 -19.52
CA ALA A 113 2.65 -1.42 -19.03
C ALA A 113 2.56 0.11 -18.85
N PRO A 114 2.82 0.94 -19.89
CA PRO A 114 2.95 2.40 -19.78
C PRO A 114 1.66 3.11 -19.36
N GLU A 115 0.50 2.49 -19.51
CA GLU A 115 -0.80 3.08 -19.16
C GLU A 115 -1.33 2.63 -17.78
N ALA A 116 -0.63 1.71 -17.11
CA ALA A 116 -1.08 1.17 -15.83
C ALA A 116 -1.06 2.22 -14.72
N VAL A 117 -1.96 2.03 -13.75
CA VAL A 117 -1.82 2.63 -12.42
C VAL A 117 -0.91 1.75 -11.57
N VAL A 118 0.10 2.36 -10.94
CA VAL A 118 1.09 1.65 -10.14
C VAL A 118 0.80 1.82 -8.66
N ILE A 119 0.64 0.72 -7.94
CA ILE A 119 0.48 0.70 -6.47
C ILE A 119 1.75 0.13 -5.86
N VAL A 120 2.48 0.98 -5.14
CA VAL A 120 3.74 0.61 -4.49
C VAL A 120 3.46 0.11 -3.07
N VAL A 121 4.06 -1.03 -2.71
CA VAL A 121 4.00 -1.63 -1.36
C VAL A 121 5.40 -1.78 -0.76
N THR A 122 6.42 -1.70 -1.60
CA THR A 122 7.84 -1.83 -1.21
C THR A 122 8.25 -0.77 -0.20
N ASN A 123 8.88 -1.21 0.90
CA ASN A 123 9.36 -0.32 1.96
C ASN A 123 10.83 0.15 1.74
N PRO A 124 11.18 1.37 2.21
CA PRO A 124 10.33 2.36 2.88
C PRO A 124 9.33 2.98 1.91
N LEU A 125 8.04 2.80 2.19
CA LEU A 125 6.96 2.98 1.23
C LEU A 125 6.97 4.35 0.55
N ASP A 126 6.97 5.43 1.33
CA ASP A 126 6.81 6.78 0.79
C ASP A 126 8.01 7.17 -0.10
N LEU A 127 9.23 6.75 0.28
CA LEU A 127 10.43 6.93 -0.52
C LEU A 127 10.40 6.12 -1.82
N MET A 128 9.99 4.86 -1.72
CA MET A 128 9.93 3.96 -2.90
C MET A 128 8.80 4.37 -3.85
N THR A 129 7.72 4.95 -3.35
CA THR A 129 6.64 5.51 -4.20
C THR A 129 7.14 6.75 -4.95
N TYR A 130 7.83 7.67 -4.27
CA TYR A 130 8.48 8.81 -4.90
C TYR A 130 9.49 8.37 -5.97
N HIS A 131 10.36 7.44 -5.62
CA HIS A 131 11.36 6.90 -6.54
C HIS A 131 10.73 6.21 -7.75
N MET A 132 9.69 5.42 -7.57
CA MET A 132 8.93 4.79 -8.65
C MET A 132 8.36 5.83 -9.62
N GLN A 133 7.81 6.93 -9.11
CA GLN A 133 7.29 8.01 -9.93
C GLN A 133 8.40 8.67 -10.77
N LYS A 134 9.57 8.91 -10.18
CA LYS A 134 10.72 9.49 -10.91
C LYS A 134 11.24 8.55 -11.98
N VAL A 135 11.37 7.26 -11.70
CA VAL A 135 11.87 6.26 -12.67
C VAL A 135 10.90 6.06 -13.82
N THR A 136 9.62 5.89 -13.54
CA THR A 136 8.62 5.69 -14.59
C THR A 136 8.36 6.96 -15.39
N GLY A 137 8.41 8.12 -14.73
CA GLY A 137 7.96 9.39 -15.30
C GLY A 137 6.45 9.44 -15.51
N PHE A 138 5.70 8.54 -14.87
CA PHE A 138 4.24 8.54 -14.96
C PHE A 138 3.64 9.76 -14.26
N PRO A 139 2.46 10.22 -14.66
CA PRO A 139 1.74 11.24 -13.93
C PRO A 139 1.58 10.84 -12.46
N PRO A 140 1.78 11.77 -11.50
CA PRO A 140 1.76 11.45 -10.06
C PRO A 140 0.49 10.76 -9.59
N GLU A 141 -0.65 11.08 -10.18
CA GLU A 141 -1.93 10.47 -9.89
C GLU A 141 -1.97 8.97 -10.21
N ARG A 142 -1.12 8.50 -11.12
CA ARG A 142 -1.01 7.07 -11.48
C ARG A 142 0.03 6.29 -10.67
N VAL A 143 0.72 6.92 -9.74
CA VAL A 143 1.67 6.23 -8.84
C VAL A 143 1.23 6.48 -7.40
N ILE A 144 0.84 5.42 -6.70
CA ILE A 144 0.18 5.50 -5.39
C ILE A 144 0.90 4.58 -4.42
N GLY A 145 1.14 5.03 -3.20
CA GLY A 145 1.69 4.19 -2.15
C GLY A 145 0.60 3.57 -1.27
N GLN A 146 0.72 2.27 -1.02
CA GLN A 146 -0.15 1.53 -0.11
C GLN A 146 0.33 1.73 1.33
N ALA A 147 -0.29 2.65 2.08
CA ALA A 147 0.07 3.03 3.44
C ALA A 147 -1.16 3.07 4.34
N GLY A 148 -1.89 4.17 4.31
CA GLY A 148 -2.97 4.48 5.23
C GLY A 148 -4.11 3.47 5.23
N VAL A 149 -4.37 2.75 4.14
CA VAL A 149 -5.37 1.66 4.13
C VAL A 149 -4.99 0.56 5.11
N LEU A 150 -3.71 0.15 5.14
CA LEU A 150 -3.22 -0.84 6.10
C LEU A 150 -3.18 -0.29 7.53
N ASP A 151 -2.68 0.94 7.70
CA ASP A 151 -2.53 1.54 9.01
C ASP A 151 -3.89 1.81 9.66
N SER A 152 -4.87 2.25 8.84
CA SER A 152 -6.27 2.37 9.25
C SER A 152 -6.88 1.01 9.62
N ALA A 153 -6.62 -0.05 8.86
CA ALA A 153 -7.11 -1.39 9.20
C ALA A 153 -6.56 -1.89 10.54
N ARG A 154 -5.30 -1.60 10.88
CA ARG A 154 -4.74 -1.90 12.20
C ARG A 154 -5.45 -1.14 13.30
N MET A 155 -5.69 0.16 13.08
CA MET A 155 -6.43 0.99 14.04
C MET A 155 -7.86 0.49 14.24
N ALA A 156 -8.55 0.09 13.15
CA ALA A 156 -9.89 -0.50 13.22
C ALA A 156 -9.92 -1.74 14.12
N HIS A 157 -8.97 -2.65 13.90
CA HIS A 157 -8.85 -3.87 14.69
C HIS A 157 -8.70 -3.58 16.21
N PHE A 158 -7.81 -2.66 16.57
CA PHE A 158 -7.60 -2.34 17.99
C PHE A 158 -8.78 -1.61 18.62
N ILE A 159 -9.48 -0.77 17.85
CA ILE A 159 -10.73 -0.12 18.32
C ILE A 159 -11.83 -1.16 18.51
N ALA A 160 -12.00 -2.07 17.55
CA ALA A 160 -13.02 -3.12 17.64
C ALA A 160 -12.79 -4.05 18.85
N LEU A 161 -11.53 -4.40 19.14
CA LEU A 161 -11.17 -5.16 20.33
C LEU A 161 -11.47 -4.40 21.63
N GLU A 162 -11.25 -3.09 21.67
CA GLU A 162 -11.49 -2.27 22.84
C GLU A 162 -12.97 -2.12 23.15
N LEU A 163 -13.79 -1.96 22.10
CA LEU A 163 -15.23 -1.69 22.25
C LEU A 163 -16.10 -2.96 22.14
N ASP A 164 -15.48 -4.13 21.90
CA ASP A 164 -16.20 -5.39 21.66
C ASP A 164 -17.27 -5.25 20.57
N CYS A 165 -16.89 -4.65 19.42
CA CYS A 165 -17.79 -4.39 18.29
C CYS A 165 -17.27 -5.00 16.98
N ALA A 166 -18.11 -4.99 15.94
CA ALA A 166 -17.73 -5.46 14.60
C ALA A 166 -16.69 -4.52 13.96
N GLU A 167 -15.63 -5.09 13.37
CA GLU A 167 -14.58 -4.30 12.70
C GLU A 167 -15.12 -3.53 11.49
N GLU A 168 -16.16 -4.02 10.83
CA GLU A 168 -16.80 -3.36 9.68
C GLU A 168 -17.49 -2.04 10.04
N ASP A 169 -17.86 -1.84 11.30
CA ASP A 169 -18.46 -0.60 11.77
C ASP A 169 -17.41 0.48 12.08
N VAL A 170 -16.12 0.12 12.14
CA VAL A 170 -15.04 1.05 12.44
C VAL A 170 -14.52 1.72 11.17
N SER A 171 -14.61 3.04 11.12
CA SER A 171 -14.10 3.86 10.02
C SER A 171 -12.95 4.74 10.48
N PRO A 172 -11.70 4.24 10.49
CA PRO A 172 -10.55 4.97 11.00
C PRO A 172 -9.90 5.83 9.93
N MET A 173 -9.15 6.86 10.37
CA MET A 173 -8.36 7.72 9.51
C MET A 173 -6.94 7.84 10.06
N VAL A 174 -5.96 7.37 9.28
CA VAL A 174 -4.53 7.47 9.62
C VAL A 174 -3.80 8.11 8.45
N LEU A 175 -3.13 9.22 8.71
CA LEU A 175 -2.34 9.98 7.74
C LEU A 175 -0.84 9.84 8.05
N GLY A 176 -0.02 10.60 7.33
CA GLY A 176 1.42 10.65 7.55
C GLY A 176 2.18 9.54 6.85
N GLY A 177 3.47 9.44 7.14
CA GLY A 177 4.34 8.42 6.56
C GLY A 177 4.07 7.05 7.13
N HIS A 178 4.24 6.03 6.28
CA HIS A 178 4.03 4.65 6.68
C HIS A 178 5.13 4.16 7.65
N GLY A 179 4.82 4.08 8.93
CA GLY A 179 5.74 3.66 10.00
C GLY A 179 5.63 4.57 11.24
N ASP A 180 6.78 4.86 11.87
CA ASP A 180 6.84 5.58 13.15
C ASP A 180 6.32 7.02 13.10
N THR A 181 6.18 7.59 11.90
CA THR A 181 5.74 8.97 11.68
C THR A 181 4.29 9.08 11.20
N MET A 182 3.51 7.99 11.31
CA MET A 182 2.08 8.05 11.00
C MET A 182 1.33 8.95 11.99
N VAL A 183 0.22 9.52 11.53
CA VAL A 183 -0.62 10.45 12.28
C VAL A 183 -2.04 9.90 12.33
N PRO A 184 -2.37 9.08 13.34
CA PRO A 184 -3.75 8.67 13.59
C PRO A 184 -4.62 9.87 13.92
N LEU A 185 -5.84 9.92 13.37
CA LEU A 185 -6.78 11.02 13.56
C LEU A 185 -8.04 10.56 14.32
N PRO A 186 -8.03 10.57 15.66
CA PRO A 186 -9.19 10.15 16.46
C PRO A 186 -10.46 10.95 16.17
N ARG A 187 -10.34 12.24 15.89
CA ARG A 187 -11.49 13.12 15.56
C ARG A 187 -12.20 12.74 14.25
N TYR A 188 -11.46 12.09 13.33
CA TYR A 188 -11.97 11.61 12.06
C TYR A 188 -12.17 10.09 12.03
N THR A 189 -12.06 9.45 13.20
CA THR A 189 -12.27 8.01 13.36
C THR A 189 -13.62 7.77 14.04
N THR A 190 -14.47 6.95 13.43
CA THR A 190 -15.82 6.69 13.93
C THR A 190 -16.10 5.19 14.04
N VAL A 191 -17.08 4.85 14.89
CA VAL A 191 -17.69 3.52 14.96
C VAL A 191 -19.19 3.69 14.78
N GLY A 192 -19.76 3.09 13.73
CA GLY A 192 -21.17 3.31 13.38
C GLY A 192 -21.55 4.78 13.16
N GLY A 193 -20.59 5.61 12.74
CA GLY A 193 -20.76 7.05 12.55
C GLY A 193 -20.58 7.90 13.81
N ILE A 194 -20.32 7.29 14.99
CA ILE A 194 -20.06 8.00 16.25
C ILE A 194 -18.54 8.19 16.41
N PRO A 195 -18.04 9.42 16.59
CA PRO A 195 -16.62 9.67 16.84
C PRO A 195 -16.10 8.88 18.05
N ILE A 196 -14.92 8.27 17.93
CA ILE A 196 -14.35 7.47 19.03
C ILE A 196 -14.05 8.30 20.27
N THR A 197 -13.89 9.60 20.13
CA THR A 197 -13.74 10.57 21.25
C THR A 197 -14.96 10.65 22.16
N GLN A 198 -16.11 10.12 21.71
CA GLN A 198 -17.33 10.00 22.53
C GLN A 198 -17.53 8.59 23.10
N LEU A 199 -16.75 7.61 22.63
CA LEU A 199 -16.92 6.19 22.97
C LEU A 199 -15.87 5.68 23.95
N MET A 200 -14.72 6.36 24.05
CA MET A 200 -13.63 5.95 24.94
C MET A 200 -12.85 7.16 25.48
N SER A 201 -12.07 6.94 26.53
CA SER A 201 -11.24 7.99 27.11
C SER A 201 -10.03 8.34 26.23
N ASP A 202 -9.51 9.56 26.38
CA ASP A 202 -8.33 10.02 25.68
C ASP A 202 -7.12 9.11 25.92
N GLU A 203 -6.96 8.58 27.14
CA GLU A 203 -5.89 7.64 27.48
C GLU A 203 -5.97 6.37 26.63
N ARG A 204 -7.18 5.81 26.43
CA ARG A 204 -7.39 4.61 25.60
C ARG A 204 -7.13 4.91 24.13
N ILE A 205 -7.58 6.06 23.66
CA ILE A 205 -7.33 6.51 22.27
C ILE A 205 -5.83 6.65 22.02
N GLN A 206 -5.09 7.26 22.93
CA GLN A 206 -3.63 7.39 22.81
C GLN A 206 -2.93 6.04 22.82
N ALA A 207 -3.33 5.12 23.70
CA ALA A 207 -2.78 3.76 23.75
C ALA A 207 -3.01 3.00 22.41
N ILE A 208 -4.22 3.09 21.84
CA ILE A 208 -4.55 2.49 20.54
C ILE A 208 -3.76 3.14 19.41
N SER A 209 -3.64 4.46 19.41
CA SER A 209 -2.86 5.20 18.41
C SER A 209 -1.38 4.79 18.42
N ALA A 210 -0.79 4.69 19.61
CA ALA A 210 0.59 4.23 19.77
C ALA A 210 0.78 2.77 19.33
N ARG A 211 -0.17 1.87 19.65
CA ARG A 211 -0.15 0.48 19.22
C ARG A 211 -0.32 0.35 17.71
N THR A 212 -1.14 1.20 17.09
CA THR A 212 -1.32 1.27 15.64
C THR A 212 0.01 1.58 14.95
N ALA A 213 0.72 2.60 15.42
CA ALA A 213 2.05 2.98 14.90
C ALA A 213 3.07 1.85 15.06
N GLY A 214 3.05 1.14 16.20
CA GLY A 214 3.91 -0.01 16.48
C GLY A 214 3.45 -1.33 15.87
N GLY A 215 2.28 -1.41 15.25
CA GLY A 215 1.62 -2.67 14.88
C GLY A 215 2.43 -3.56 13.92
N GLY A 216 3.19 -2.97 13.02
CA GLY A 216 4.12 -3.72 12.15
C GLY A 216 5.25 -4.37 12.95
N GLY A 217 5.84 -3.65 13.90
CA GLY A 217 6.89 -4.14 14.78
C GLY A 217 6.39 -5.21 15.75
N GLU A 218 5.16 -5.09 16.27
CA GLU A 218 4.53 -6.09 17.12
C GLU A 218 4.43 -7.45 16.40
N ILE A 219 3.99 -7.44 15.13
CA ILE A 219 3.89 -8.66 14.31
C ILE A 219 5.28 -9.26 14.03
N VAL A 220 6.26 -8.45 13.68
CA VAL A 220 7.65 -8.92 13.46
C VAL A 220 8.20 -9.59 14.70
N LYS A 221 7.97 -9.01 15.88
CA LYS A 221 8.42 -9.58 17.17
C LYS A 221 7.75 -10.93 17.46
N LEU A 222 6.45 -11.06 17.18
CA LEU A 222 5.70 -12.30 17.40
C LEU A 222 6.09 -13.41 16.40
N LEU A 223 6.36 -13.04 15.14
CA LEU A 223 6.74 -14.00 14.09
C LEU A 223 8.21 -14.49 14.22
N GLU A 224 9.06 -13.73 14.94
CA GLU A 224 10.51 -13.96 15.07
C GLU A 224 11.25 -13.90 13.72
N ARG A 225 10.62 -14.30 12.62
CA ARG A 225 11.14 -14.24 11.24
C ARG A 225 10.07 -13.74 10.29
N GLY A 226 10.44 -12.82 9.39
CA GLY A 226 9.53 -12.23 8.41
C GLY A 226 8.81 -10.98 8.93
N SER A 227 7.72 -10.63 8.26
CA SER A 227 6.89 -9.45 8.56
C SER A 227 5.43 -9.75 8.25
N ALA A 228 4.53 -8.84 8.59
CA ALA A 228 3.13 -8.92 8.18
C ALA A 228 3.01 -9.05 6.64
N PHE A 229 2.11 -9.90 6.17
CA PHE A 229 1.89 -10.09 4.73
C PHE A 229 0.41 -10.29 4.35
N TYR A 230 -0.43 -10.79 5.23
CA TYR A 230 -1.86 -10.92 4.95
C TYR A 230 -2.53 -9.55 4.79
N ALA A 231 -2.47 -8.72 5.82
CA ALA A 231 -3.11 -7.41 5.80
C ALA A 231 -2.54 -6.47 4.73
N PRO A 232 -1.21 -6.32 4.53
CA PRO A 232 -0.68 -5.49 3.46
C PRO A 232 -1.04 -6.03 2.06
N GLY A 233 -1.05 -7.35 1.85
CA GLY A 233 -1.48 -7.94 0.59
C GLY A 233 -2.96 -7.67 0.29
N SER A 234 -3.82 -7.83 1.29
CA SER A 234 -5.26 -7.52 1.17
C SER A 234 -5.52 -6.03 0.95
N ALA A 235 -4.80 -5.15 1.65
CA ALA A 235 -4.93 -3.71 1.47
C ALA A 235 -4.54 -3.28 0.05
N ALA A 236 -3.45 -3.84 -0.49
CA ALA A 236 -3.04 -3.59 -1.88
C ALA A 236 -4.09 -4.11 -2.89
N ALA A 237 -4.68 -5.29 -2.64
CA ALA A 237 -5.73 -5.84 -3.49
C ALA A 237 -7.00 -4.97 -3.51
N VAL A 238 -7.41 -4.44 -2.35
CA VAL A 238 -8.55 -3.51 -2.23
C VAL A 238 -8.29 -2.20 -2.97
N MET A 239 -7.06 -1.67 -2.92
CA MET A 239 -6.69 -0.48 -3.69
C MET A 239 -6.71 -0.76 -5.20
N ALA A 240 -6.16 -1.90 -5.62
CA ALA A 240 -6.17 -2.33 -7.03
C ALA A 240 -7.60 -2.53 -7.55
N GLU A 241 -8.48 -3.14 -6.76
CA GLU A 241 -9.90 -3.29 -7.08
C GLU A 241 -10.60 -1.94 -7.22
N SER A 242 -10.26 -0.97 -6.35
CA SER A 242 -10.82 0.39 -6.43
C SER A 242 -10.47 1.10 -7.74
N VAL A 243 -9.21 0.95 -8.20
CA VAL A 243 -8.77 1.48 -9.50
C VAL A 243 -9.49 0.75 -10.62
N LEU A 244 -9.45 -0.57 -10.61
CA LEU A 244 -9.94 -1.41 -11.69
C LEU A 244 -11.44 -1.20 -11.96
N ASN A 245 -12.25 -1.08 -10.92
CA ASN A 245 -13.71 -0.95 -11.00
C ASN A 245 -14.21 0.51 -10.89
N ASP A 246 -13.32 1.51 -10.95
CA ASP A 246 -13.64 2.94 -10.75
C ASP A 246 -14.52 3.18 -9.51
N ARG A 247 -14.16 2.53 -8.38
CA ARG A 247 -14.97 2.60 -7.15
C ARG A 247 -15.00 3.98 -6.52
N ARG A 248 -14.04 4.84 -6.87
CA ARG A 248 -13.93 6.21 -6.35
C ARG A 248 -13.97 6.24 -4.82
N ARG A 249 -13.27 5.30 -4.20
CA ARG A 249 -13.20 5.21 -2.74
C ARG A 249 -12.38 6.35 -2.17
N LEU A 250 -12.91 6.97 -1.11
CA LEU A 250 -12.13 7.86 -0.26
C LEU A 250 -11.34 7.00 0.73
N ILE A 251 -10.03 6.95 0.54
CA ILE A 251 -9.11 6.15 1.37
C ILE A 251 -7.84 6.96 1.64
N PRO A 252 -7.16 6.74 2.78
CA PRO A 252 -5.82 7.30 2.98
C PRO A 252 -4.80 6.49 2.18
N ALA A 253 -4.03 7.18 1.34
CA ALA A 253 -2.95 6.59 0.54
C ALA A 253 -1.78 7.57 0.41
N SER A 254 -0.58 7.05 0.15
CA SER A 254 0.60 7.89 -0.09
C SER A 254 0.52 8.49 -1.49
N CYS A 255 0.43 9.81 -1.55
CA CYS A 255 0.27 10.62 -2.76
C CYS A 255 1.31 11.72 -2.81
N LEU A 256 1.69 12.16 -4.03
CA LEU A 256 2.55 13.32 -4.21
C LEU A 256 1.78 14.59 -3.82
N LEU A 257 2.32 15.33 -2.84
CA LEU A 257 1.77 16.62 -2.45
C LEU A 257 2.40 17.75 -3.25
N THR A 258 1.56 18.73 -3.60
CA THR A 258 1.92 19.92 -4.40
C THR A 258 1.46 21.21 -3.74
N GLY A 259 1.40 21.24 -2.42
CA GLY A 259 0.98 22.38 -1.59
C GLY A 259 0.03 22.00 -0.45
N GLN A 260 -0.61 20.85 -0.54
CA GLN A 260 -1.55 20.39 0.49
C GLN A 260 -0.85 20.29 1.85
N TYR A 261 -1.53 20.71 2.90
CA TYR A 261 -1.01 20.78 4.27
C TYR A 261 0.30 21.57 4.41
N GLY A 262 0.62 22.47 3.44
CA GLY A 262 1.89 23.20 3.37
C GLY A 262 3.08 22.35 2.91
N LEU A 263 2.85 21.12 2.44
CA LEU A 263 3.88 20.20 1.95
C LEU A 263 3.89 20.14 0.43
N SER A 264 5.06 20.05 -0.17
CA SER A 264 5.26 19.88 -1.61
C SER A 264 6.42 18.93 -1.88
N ASP A 265 6.39 18.27 -3.03
CA ASP A 265 7.45 17.37 -3.52
C ASP A 265 7.81 16.24 -2.52
N VAL A 266 6.77 15.64 -1.96
CA VAL A 266 6.86 14.48 -1.07
C VAL A 266 5.65 13.60 -1.24
N TYR A 267 5.86 12.29 -1.22
CA TYR A 267 4.80 11.31 -1.08
C TYR A 267 4.55 11.05 0.39
N ILE A 268 3.29 11.14 0.81
CA ILE A 268 2.88 10.90 2.19
C ILE A 268 1.39 10.52 2.24
N GLY A 269 1.00 9.76 3.25
CA GLY A 269 -0.38 9.32 3.43
C GLY A 269 -1.34 10.47 3.71
N VAL A 270 -2.32 10.66 2.82
CA VAL A 270 -3.37 11.67 2.91
C VAL A 270 -4.70 11.11 2.41
N PRO A 271 -5.85 11.67 2.82
CA PRO A 271 -7.15 11.23 2.32
C PRO A 271 -7.29 11.61 0.85
N CYS A 272 -7.57 10.61 0.02
CA CYS A 272 -7.74 10.82 -1.41
C CYS A 272 -8.83 9.94 -2.00
N ILE A 273 -9.37 10.34 -3.15
CA ILE A 273 -10.26 9.49 -3.95
C ILE A 273 -9.42 8.71 -4.94
N VAL A 274 -9.56 7.38 -4.89
CA VAL A 274 -8.90 6.44 -5.80
C VAL A 274 -9.93 5.79 -6.71
N GLY A 275 -9.75 5.97 -8.02
CA GLY A 275 -10.58 5.42 -9.09
C GLY A 275 -9.75 5.01 -10.30
N ALA A 276 -10.39 4.84 -11.48
CA ALA A 276 -9.78 4.26 -12.68
C ALA A 276 -8.50 4.97 -13.17
N GLY A 277 -8.40 6.28 -12.96
CA GLY A 277 -7.20 7.07 -13.32
C GLY A 277 -6.14 7.12 -12.20
N GLY A 278 -6.32 6.38 -11.11
CA GLY A 278 -5.51 6.50 -9.90
C GLY A 278 -6.11 7.50 -8.91
N VAL A 279 -5.31 8.42 -8.38
CA VAL A 279 -5.77 9.47 -7.45
C VAL A 279 -6.46 10.59 -8.24
N THR A 280 -7.74 10.78 -7.99
CA THR A 280 -8.51 11.83 -8.68
C THR A 280 -8.65 13.12 -7.87
N ARG A 281 -8.51 13.03 -6.54
CA ARG A 281 -8.60 14.18 -5.64
C ARG A 281 -7.95 13.88 -4.31
N ILE A 282 -7.20 14.83 -3.78
CA ILE A 282 -6.69 14.85 -2.39
C ILE A 282 -7.57 15.81 -1.59
N PHE A 283 -7.90 15.43 -0.35
CA PHE A 283 -8.64 16.29 0.58
C PHE A 283 -7.71 16.80 1.67
N GLU A 284 -7.83 18.09 1.99
CA GLU A 284 -7.25 18.65 3.19
C GLU A 284 -8.32 18.66 4.29
N LEU A 285 -8.05 17.92 5.36
CA LEU A 285 -8.89 17.91 6.55
C LEU A 285 -8.55 19.09 7.44
N ASP A 286 -9.53 19.54 8.22
CA ASP A 286 -9.33 20.56 9.26
C ASP A 286 -8.58 19.91 10.45
N LEU A 287 -7.25 19.92 10.39
CA LEU A 287 -6.37 19.36 11.40
C LEU A 287 -6.17 20.35 12.56
N SER A 288 -6.01 19.82 13.78
CA SER A 288 -5.49 20.65 14.87
C SER A 288 -4.06 21.09 14.62
N GLU A 289 -3.59 22.09 15.33
CA GLU A 289 -2.21 22.57 15.21
C GLU A 289 -1.19 21.45 15.48
N GLU A 290 -1.47 20.57 16.46
CA GLU A 290 -0.63 19.43 16.79
C GLU A 290 -0.66 18.35 15.68
N GLU A 291 -1.84 18.01 15.16
CA GLU A 291 -1.99 17.05 14.05
C GLU A 291 -1.30 17.55 12.78
N LEU A 292 -1.46 18.84 12.46
CA LEU A 292 -0.81 19.46 11.29
C LEU A 292 0.72 19.49 11.46
N THR A 293 1.21 19.88 12.64
CA THR A 293 2.66 19.90 12.94
C THR A 293 3.25 18.50 12.82
N SER A 294 2.55 17.48 13.31
CA SER A 294 2.96 16.08 13.21
C SER A 294 3.02 15.61 11.75
N LEU A 295 2.01 15.96 10.95
CA LEU A 295 1.96 15.62 9.52
C LEU A 295 3.06 16.31 8.73
N GLN A 296 3.29 17.61 8.99
CA GLN A 296 4.38 18.36 8.37
C GLN A 296 5.76 17.82 8.78
N GLY A 297 5.95 17.50 10.05
CA GLY A 297 7.17 16.86 10.55
C GLY A 297 7.46 15.53 9.87
N SER A 298 6.41 14.72 9.64
CA SER A 298 6.52 13.48 8.89
C SER A 298 6.94 13.74 7.44
N GLY A 299 6.34 14.72 6.75
CA GLY A 299 6.69 15.09 5.38
C GLY A 299 8.14 15.56 5.25
N GLU A 300 8.58 16.46 6.13
CA GLU A 300 9.96 16.96 6.11
C GLU A 300 10.99 15.88 6.43
N PHE A 301 10.66 14.92 7.31
CA PHE A 301 11.49 13.75 7.55
C PHE A 301 11.75 12.95 6.27
N TYR A 302 10.70 12.66 5.47
CA TYR A 302 10.86 11.92 4.20
C TYR A 302 11.59 12.75 3.13
N LYS A 303 11.37 14.06 3.05
CA LYS A 303 12.16 14.95 2.17
C LYS A 303 13.65 14.89 2.50
N GLY A 304 13.99 14.91 3.79
CA GLY A 304 15.37 14.74 4.23
C GLY A 304 15.98 13.44 3.71
N GLN A 305 15.25 12.32 3.87
CA GLN A 305 15.71 11.01 3.39
C GLN A 305 15.82 10.94 1.85
N LEU A 306 14.91 11.57 1.11
CA LEU A 306 14.98 11.64 -0.36
C LEU A 306 16.26 12.36 -0.80
N ARG A 307 16.56 13.52 -0.20
CA ARG A 307 17.75 14.29 -0.50
C ARG A 307 19.03 13.57 -0.08
N ASP A 308 19.10 13.11 1.18
CA ASP A 308 20.34 12.65 1.80
C ASP A 308 20.74 11.25 1.33
N VAL A 309 19.78 10.39 0.94
CA VAL A 309 20.04 9.00 0.54
C VAL A 309 19.83 8.76 -0.95
N LEU A 310 18.80 9.36 -1.56
CA LEU A 310 18.46 9.13 -2.96
C LEU A 310 18.90 10.27 -3.90
N GLY A 311 19.36 11.41 -3.36
CA GLY A 311 19.91 12.52 -4.15
C GLY A 311 18.86 13.33 -4.93
N TYR A 312 17.60 13.35 -4.47
CA TYR A 312 16.51 14.14 -5.07
C TYR A 312 16.41 15.55 -4.50
#